data_415bc55e43e913989d6f2bc697aef934
#
_entry.id   415bc55e43e913989d6f2bc697aef934
#
_cell.length_a   1.000
_cell.length_b   1.000
_cell.length_c   1.000
_cell.angle_alpha   90.00
_cell.angle_beta   90.00
_cell.angle_gamma   90.00
#
_symmetry.space_group_name_H-M   'P 1'
#
loop_
_entity.id
_entity.type
_entity.pdbx_description
1 polymer ?
#
loop_
_entity_poly.entity_id
_entity_poly.type
_entity_poly.pdbx_seq_one_letter_code
_entity_poly.pdbx_strand_id
1 'polypeptide(L)'
;MDTTTNAAPSVPSTPSTTGSDSAAAPAETPAETLAGTPADTVGAAPVTVRRPTAADGAAMWRVARDSGELDLNSSYAYVLLAEHFAETCRVAVVPDETAAGGERVVGFVTGYRLPDDVAHLFVWQIAVDAVVRGRGIAGRMLDALVDAAPDVTTLKTTVAEENVASRTLFVRWAARRGATIETTPLFTADQFPDAHADEPLLVIDGVHPR
;
A
#
# COMPACT_ATOMS: atom_id res chain seq x y z
N MET A 1 3.15 47.46 14.52
CA MET A 1 3.50 47.40 15.93
C MET A 1 3.92 45.98 16.16
N ASP A 2 5.18 45.84 16.45
CA ASP A 2 5.97 44.64 16.80
C ASP A 2 5.96 43.43 15.85
N THR A 3 6.92 43.52 14.92
CA THR A 3 7.42 42.40 14.13
C THR A 3 8.49 41.66 14.96
N THR A 4 8.19 40.45 15.43
CA THR A 4 9.21 39.57 16.06
C THR A 4 9.80 38.66 15.01
N THR A 5 10.99 39.01 14.54
CA THR A 5 11.87 38.19 13.71
C THR A 5 12.47 37.06 14.56
N ASN A 6 12.17 35.82 14.24
CA ASN A 6 12.79 34.64 14.88
C ASN A 6 14.05 34.24 14.08
N ALA A 7 15.22 34.49 14.67
CA ALA A 7 16.54 34.15 14.12
C ALA A 7 16.91 32.70 14.48
N ALA A 8 17.40 31.95 13.51
CA ALA A 8 17.95 30.61 13.69
C ALA A 8 19.29 30.63 14.43
N PRO A 9 19.61 29.63 15.27
CA PRO A 9 20.93 29.58 15.94
C PRO A 9 22.04 29.05 15.03
N SER A 10 23.16 29.74 15.10
CA SER A 10 24.41 29.42 14.39
C SER A 10 25.11 28.20 15.00
N VAL A 11 25.68 27.34 14.15
CA VAL A 11 26.47 26.17 14.52
C VAL A 11 27.95 26.63 14.71
N PRO A 12 28.63 26.27 15.80
CA PRO A 12 30.06 26.58 15.97
C PRO A 12 30.99 25.61 15.22
N SER A 13 32.00 26.15 14.58
CA SER A 13 33.06 25.44 13.88
C SER A 13 34.03 24.79 14.87
N THR A 14 34.41 23.53 14.62
CA THR A 14 35.46 22.81 15.37
C THR A 14 36.85 23.01 14.72
N PRO A 15 37.93 23.08 15.48
CA PRO A 15 39.29 23.17 14.93
C PRO A 15 39.89 21.79 14.63
N SER A 16 40.66 21.73 13.54
CA SER A 16 41.47 20.59 13.13
C SER A 16 42.62 20.34 14.08
N THR A 17 42.81 19.08 14.49
CA THR A 17 44.08 18.66 15.11
C THR A 17 44.61 17.44 14.35
N THR A 18 45.75 17.62 13.72
CA THR A 18 46.61 16.57 13.14
C THR A 18 47.28 15.77 14.24
N GLY A 19 47.16 14.44 14.18
CA GLY A 19 47.91 13.51 15.02
C GLY A 19 47.93 12.14 14.34
N SER A 20 49.10 11.84 13.75
CA SER A 20 49.46 10.50 13.28
C SER A 20 49.72 9.57 14.44
N ASP A 21 49.04 8.42 14.50
CA ASP A 21 49.68 7.25 15.10
C ASP A 21 49.14 5.95 14.49
N SER A 22 50.10 5.08 14.22
CA SER A 22 49.96 3.78 13.62
C SER A 22 49.59 2.76 14.70
N ALA A 23 48.51 1.97 14.50
CA ALA A 23 48.48 0.59 15.05
C ALA A 23 47.22 -0.20 14.65
N ALA A 24 47.46 -1.40 14.18
CA ALA A 24 46.64 -2.62 14.28
C ALA A 24 45.22 -2.61 13.66
N ALA A 25 45.10 -3.33 12.57
CA ALA A 25 43.83 -3.80 12.04
C ALA A 25 43.05 -4.65 13.08
N PRO A 26 41.77 -4.37 13.34
CA PRO A 26 40.94 -5.33 14.03
C PRO A 26 40.46 -6.42 13.05
N ALA A 27 40.46 -7.63 13.55
CA ALA A 27 40.00 -8.85 12.89
C ALA A 27 38.63 -8.67 12.23
N GLU A 28 38.50 -9.11 10.99
CA GLU A 28 37.24 -9.22 10.27
C GLU A 28 36.33 -10.19 11.03
N THR A 29 35.29 -9.65 11.64
CA THR A 29 34.14 -10.43 12.08
C THR A 29 33.41 -10.90 10.82
N PRO A 30 33.10 -12.19 10.64
CA PRO A 30 32.33 -12.63 9.49
C PRO A 30 30.99 -11.91 9.49
N ALA A 31 30.66 -11.22 8.42
CA ALA A 31 29.33 -10.71 8.18
C ALA A 31 28.37 -11.89 8.22
N GLU A 32 27.53 -11.96 9.25
CA GLU A 32 26.35 -12.82 9.24
C GLU A 32 25.51 -12.41 8.03
N THR A 33 25.60 -13.23 7.00
CA THR A 33 24.67 -13.17 5.87
C THR A 33 23.29 -13.45 6.44
N LEU A 34 22.50 -12.40 6.65
CA LEU A 34 21.06 -12.52 6.88
C LEU A 34 20.49 -13.21 5.63
N ALA A 35 20.32 -14.51 5.71
CA ALA A 35 19.67 -15.32 4.70
C ALA A 35 18.20 -14.87 4.63
N GLY A 36 17.91 -13.90 3.76
CA GLY A 36 16.55 -13.57 3.39
C GLY A 36 15.88 -14.83 2.84
N THR A 37 14.64 -15.08 3.22
CA THR A 37 13.85 -16.19 2.68
C THR A 37 13.94 -16.14 1.15
N PRO A 38 14.37 -17.19 0.46
CA PRO A 38 14.49 -17.16 -0.99
C PRO A 38 13.16 -16.77 -1.66
N ALA A 39 13.22 -15.92 -2.69
CA ALA A 39 12.02 -15.44 -3.40
C ALA A 39 11.13 -16.61 -3.89
N ASP A 40 11.72 -17.74 -4.26
CA ASP A 40 11.01 -18.94 -4.69
C ASP A 40 10.13 -19.54 -3.56
N THR A 41 10.57 -19.49 -2.32
CA THR A 41 9.80 -19.99 -1.17
C THR A 41 8.57 -19.11 -0.90
N VAL A 42 8.71 -17.80 -1.00
CA VAL A 42 7.61 -16.83 -0.85
C VAL A 42 6.58 -17.00 -1.97
N GLY A 43 7.05 -17.22 -3.21
CA GLY A 43 6.18 -17.39 -4.37
C GLY A 43 5.23 -18.58 -4.29
N ALA A 44 5.60 -19.65 -3.60
CA ALA A 44 4.79 -20.86 -3.43
C ALA A 44 3.99 -20.90 -2.11
N ALA A 45 4.33 -20.06 -1.13
CA ALA A 45 3.73 -20.10 0.21
C ALA A 45 2.20 -19.86 0.19
N PRO A 46 1.44 -20.46 1.11
CA PRO A 46 0.02 -20.17 1.25
C PRO A 46 -0.21 -18.69 1.61
N VAL A 47 -1.19 -18.06 0.96
CA VAL A 47 -1.53 -16.65 1.22
C VAL A 47 -2.78 -16.58 2.07
N THR A 48 -2.73 -15.86 3.17
CA THR A 48 -3.88 -15.50 4.00
C THR A 48 -4.24 -14.03 3.80
N VAL A 49 -5.52 -13.70 3.83
CA VAL A 49 -6.02 -12.32 3.78
C VAL A 49 -6.65 -11.99 5.12
N ARG A 50 -6.22 -10.87 5.73
CA ARG A 50 -6.73 -10.39 7.01
C ARG A 50 -6.83 -8.86 7.07
N ARG A 51 -7.45 -8.34 8.10
CA ARG A 51 -7.39 -6.91 8.43
C ARG A 51 -5.94 -6.52 8.75
N PRO A 52 -5.51 -5.31 8.36
CA PRO A 52 -4.24 -4.77 8.82
C PRO A 52 -4.31 -4.35 10.29
N THR A 53 -3.14 -4.17 10.86
CA THR A 53 -2.88 -3.46 12.11
C THR A 53 -1.88 -2.33 11.85
N ALA A 54 -1.70 -1.40 12.77
CA ALA A 54 -0.70 -0.33 12.61
C ALA A 54 0.71 -0.88 12.32
N ALA A 55 1.04 -2.08 12.84
CA ALA A 55 2.32 -2.74 12.59
C ALA A 55 2.54 -3.12 11.11
N ASP A 56 1.46 -3.30 10.34
CA ASP A 56 1.54 -3.62 8.92
C ASP A 56 1.84 -2.39 8.04
N GLY A 57 1.64 -1.17 8.55
CA GLY A 57 1.74 0.07 7.78
C GLY A 57 3.07 0.24 7.03
N ALA A 58 4.20 -0.07 7.69
CA ALA A 58 5.53 -0.01 7.06
C ALA A 58 5.67 -1.02 5.90
N ALA A 59 5.10 -2.22 6.06
CA ALA A 59 5.13 -3.25 5.03
C ALA A 59 4.18 -2.92 3.87
N MET A 60 3.01 -2.32 4.13
CA MET A 60 2.11 -1.79 3.10
C MET A 60 2.80 -0.71 2.27
N TRP A 61 3.49 0.24 2.93
CA TRP A 61 4.29 1.27 2.25
C TRP A 61 5.38 0.66 1.36
N ARG A 62 6.09 -0.36 1.86
CA ARG A 62 7.09 -1.10 1.08
C ARG A 62 6.47 -1.72 -0.17
N VAL A 63 5.32 -2.40 -0.05
CA VAL A 63 4.64 -3.02 -1.20
C VAL A 63 4.20 -1.96 -2.22
N ALA A 64 3.70 -0.80 -1.77
CA ALA A 64 3.34 0.31 -2.66
C ALA A 64 4.55 0.84 -3.42
N ARG A 65 5.65 1.14 -2.71
CA ARG A 65 6.90 1.61 -3.30
C ARG A 65 7.46 0.63 -4.33
N ASP A 66 7.52 -0.65 -3.98
CA ASP A 66 8.14 -1.69 -4.79
C ASP A 66 7.25 -2.08 -5.99
N SER A 67 5.97 -1.72 -5.99
CA SER A 67 5.07 -1.91 -7.14
C SER A 67 5.47 -1.07 -8.34
N GLY A 68 5.96 0.15 -8.11
CA GLY A 68 6.31 1.11 -9.14
C GLY A 68 5.12 1.67 -9.95
N GLU A 69 3.89 1.32 -9.57
CA GLU A 69 2.67 1.62 -10.33
C GLU A 69 1.70 2.53 -9.57
N LEU A 70 1.97 2.77 -8.28
CA LEU A 70 1.13 3.59 -7.40
C LEU A 70 1.82 4.90 -7.06
N ASP A 71 1.03 5.97 -6.95
CA ASP A 71 1.48 7.19 -6.29
C ASP A 71 1.85 6.88 -4.84
N LEU A 72 3.12 7.06 -4.54
CA LEU A 72 3.65 6.70 -3.22
C LEU A 72 3.32 7.79 -2.20
N ASN A 73 2.42 7.48 -1.29
CA ASN A 73 2.10 8.33 -0.15
C ASN A 73 3.20 8.27 0.93
N SER A 74 3.14 9.19 1.90
CA SER A 74 4.01 9.12 3.07
C SER A 74 3.80 7.80 3.82
N SER A 75 4.84 7.27 4.47
CA SER A 75 4.72 6.05 5.29
C SER A 75 3.68 6.21 6.40
N TYR A 76 3.51 7.44 6.92
CA TYR A 76 2.49 7.76 7.91
C TYR A 76 1.06 7.49 7.41
N ALA A 77 0.77 7.76 6.13
CA ALA A 77 -0.56 7.50 5.57
C ALA A 77 -0.94 6.00 5.65
N TYR A 78 0.00 5.09 5.39
CA TYR A 78 -0.26 3.65 5.49
C TYR A 78 -0.46 3.18 6.92
N VAL A 79 0.29 3.72 7.89
CA VAL A 79 0.08 3.44 9.33
C VAL A 79 -1.29 3.94 9.78
N LEU A 80 -1.67 5.17 9.38
CA LEU A 80 -2.97 5.76 9.70
C LEU A 80 -4.13 4.92 9.12
N LEU A 81 -4.01 4.50 7.84
CA LEU A 81 -5.01 3.66 7.20
C LEU A 81 -5.12 2.29 7.87
N ALA A 82 -4.00 1.68 8.23
CA ALA A 82 -3.97 0.40 8.92
C ALA A 82 -4.57 0.46 10.32
N GLU A 83 -4.48 1.58 11.02
CA GLU A 83 -5.04 1.78 12.37
C GLU A 83 -6.51 2.20 12.33
N HIS A 84 -6.81 3.31 11.63
CA HIS A 84 -8.12 3.95 11.71
C HIS A 84 -9.12 3.45 10.67
N PHE A 85 -8.64 2.88 9.57
CA PHE A 85 -9.46 2.37 8.46
C PHE A 85 -9.30 0.86 8.26
N ALA A 86 -8.88 0.12 9.29
CA ALA A 86 -8.66 -1.33 9.21
C ALA A 86 -9.88 -2.11 8.71
N GLU A 87 -11.09 -1.64 9.03
CA GLU A 87 -12.36 -2.25 8.59
C GLU A 87 -12.49 -2.26 7.06
N THR A 88 -12.02 -1.20 6.41
CA THR A 88 -12.08 -1.00 4.96
C THR A 88 -10.73 -1.22 4.27
N CYS A 89 -9.82 -1.93 4.93
CA CYS A 89 -8.51 -2.32 4.41
C CYS A 89 -8.29 -3.82 4.57
N ARG A 90 -7.45 -4.42 3.71
CA ARG A 90 -6.97 -5.81 3.86
C ARG A 90 -5.51 -5.90 3.51
N VAL A 91 -4.81 -6.81 4.18
CA VAL A 91 -3.46 -7.25 3.81
C VAL A 91 -3.48 -8.71 3.42
N ALA A 92 -2.67 -9.06 2.44
CA ALA A 92 -2.34 -10.43 2.09
C ALA A 92 -0.97 -10.76 2.68
N VAL A 93 -0.89 -11.86 3.44
CA VAL A 93 0.31 -12.27 4.14
C VAL A 93 0.71 -13.70 3.77
N VAL A 94 1.99 -13.99 3.88
CA VAL A 94 2.57 -15.33 3.79
C VAL A 94 3.35 -15.61 5.07
N PRO A 95 3.50 -16.89 5.50
CA PRO A 95 4.39 -17.25 6.60
C PRO A 95 5.82 -16.79 6.32
N ASP A 96 6.47 -16.20 7.33
CA ASP A 96 7.86 -15.78 7.29
C ASP A 96 8.45 -15.82 8.71
N GLU A 97 9.20 -16.87 9.01
CA GLU A 97 9.80 -17.09 10.34
C GLU A 97 10.84 -16.01 10.71
N THR A 98 11.33 -15.25 9.72
CA THR A 98 12.31 -14.17 9.95
C THR A 98 11.63 -12.83 10.28
N ALA A 99 10.35 -12.70 10.01
CA ALA A 99 9.58 -11.49 10.31
C ALA A 99 9.11 -11.46 11.77
N ALA A 100 9.08 -10.26 12.38
CA ALA A 100 8.64 -10.01 13.75
C ALA A 100 7.19 -10.37 13.97
N GLY A 101 6.57 -11.28 13.67
CA GLY A 101 5.17 -11.71 13.78
C GLY A 101 4.90 -13.00 13.02
N GLY A 102 5.97 -13.61 12.46
CA GLY A 102 5.87 -14.85 11.72
C GLY A 102 5.19 -14.72 10.34
N GLU A 103 4.89 -13.49 9.90
CA GLU A 103 4.20 -13.22 8.64
C GLU A 103 4.87 -12.07 7.89
N ARG A 104 4.88 -12.17 6.57
CA ARG A 104 5.29 -11.10 5.65
C ARG A 104 4.09 -10.62 4.83
N VAL A 105 3.85 -9.32 4.83
CA VAL A 105 2.85 -8.69 3.94
C VAL A 105 3.35 -8.73 2.51
N VAL A 106 2.55 -9.30 1.60
CA VAL A 106 2.82 -9.45 0.18
C VAL A 106 1.77 -8.77 -0.71
N GLY A 107 0.80 -8.11 -0.12
CA GLY A 107 -0.18 -7.30 -0.84
C GLY A 107 -1.08 -6.55 0.14
N PHE A 108 -1.72 -5.50 -0.36
CA PHE A 108 -2.71 -4.76 0.41
C PHE A 108 -3.79 -4.17 -0.50
N VAL A 109 -4.93 -3.87 0.09
CA VAL A 109 -5.95 -2.96 -0.43
C VAL A 109 -6.34 -1.99 0.67
N THR A 110 -6.40 -0.71 0.33
CA THR A 110 -6.88 0.36 1.20
C THR A 110 -8.14 0.98 0.62
N GLY A 111 -9.05 1.38 1.49
CA GLY A 111 -10.28 2.04 1.09
C GLY A 111 -10.96 2.71 2.28
N TYR A 112 -12.08 3.34 2.00
CA TYR A 112 -12.92 4.00 2.99
C TYR A 112 -14.38 4.02 2.50
N ARG A 113 -15.32 4.14 3.42
CA ARG A 113 -16.73 4.39 3.08
C ARG A 113 -16.89 5.85 2.71
N LEU A 114 -17.67 6.12 1.67
CA LEU A 114 -17.94 7.51 1.30
C LEU A 114 -18.72 8.20 2.42
N PRO A 115 -18.33 9.43 2.80
CA PRO A 115 -19.01 10.16 3.88
C PRO A 115 -20.49 10.40 3.63
N ASP A 116 -20.87 10.63 2.37
CA ASP A 116 -22.24 10.95 1.98
C ASP A 116 -23.12 9.71 1.77
N ASP A 117 -22.49 8.53 1.59
CA ASP A 117 -23.20 7.25 1.41
C ASP A 117 -22.35 6.08 1.88
N VAL A 118 -22.59 5.63 3.08
CA VAL A 118 -21.83 4.52 3.72
C VAL A 118 -22.02 3.16 3.06
N ALA A 119 -23.04 3.00 2.20
CA ALA A 119 -23.21 1.81 1.37
C ALA A 119 -22.23 1.77 0.18
N HIS A 120 -21.52 2.87 -0.06
CA HIS A 120 -20.47 2.94 -1.07
C HIS A 120 -19.08 2.83 -0.43
N LEU A 121 -18.32 1.87 -0.90
CA LEU A 121 -16.93 1.66 -0.52
C LEU A 121 -16.00 2.15 -1.62
N PHE A 122 -15.14 3.12 -1.31
CA PHE A 122 -14.11 3.58 -2.23
C PHE A 122 -12.81 2.81 -1.97
N VAL A 123 -12.31 2.12 -2.99
CA VAL A 123 -10.97 1.52 -2.98
C VAL A 123 -9.97 2.57 -3.48
N TRP A 124 -9.02 2.93 -2.62
CA TRP A 124 -8.03 3.96 -2.94
C TRP A 124 -6.78 3.38 -3.58
N GLN A 125 -6.16 2.38 -2.94
CA GLN A 125 -4.97 1.72 -3.51
C GLN A 125 -5.07 0.20 -3.34
N ILE A 126 -4.56 -0.52 -4.32
CA ILE A 126 -4.39 -1.97 -4.26
C ILE A 126 -3.07 -2.35 -4.92
N ALA A 127 -2.24 -3.11 -4.22
CA ALA A 127 -0.97 -3.62 -4.76
C ALA A 127 -0.68 -5.04 -4.29
N VAL A 128 0.08 -5.76 -5.10
CA VAL A 128 0.56 -7.12 -4.81
C VAL A 128 2.03 -7.19 -5.17
N ASP A 129 2.84 -7.70 -4.24
CA ASP A 129 4.27 -7.94 -4.41
C ASP A 129 4.53 -8.80 -5.66
N ALA A 130 5.53 -8.43 -6.46
CA ALA A 130 5.83 -9.07 -7.75
C ALA A 130 6.02 -10.59 -7.63
N VAL A 131 6.62 -11.06 -6.54
CA VAL A 131 6.92 -12.49 -6.31
C VAL A 131 5.68 -13.38 -6.16
N VAL A 132 4.51 -12.79 -5.91
CA VAL A 132 3.23 -13.52 -5.74
C VAL A 132 2.16 -13.09 -6.75
N ARG A 133 2.49 -12.26 -7.74
CA ARG A 133 1.56 -11.88 -8.82
C ARG A 133 1.03 -13.09 -9.58
N GLY A 134 -0.07 -12.93 -10.29
CA GLY A 134 -0.70 -14.01 -11.08
C GLY A 134 -1.51 -15.04 -10.28
N ARG A 135 -1.50 -14.96 -8.93
CA ARG A 135 -2.20 -15.90 -8.03
C ARG A 135 -3.61 -15.45 -7.62
N GLY A 136 -4.15 -14.40 -8.24
CA GLY A 136 -5.49 -13.89 -7.95
C GLY A 136 -5.62 -13.19 -6.58
N ILE A 137 -4.49 -12.81 -5.95
CA ILE A 137 -4.46 -12.26 -4.58
C ILE A 137 -5.24 -10.95 -4.49
N ALA A 138 -5.09 -10.04 -5.46
CA ALA A 138 -5.83 -8.78 -5.50
C ALA A 138 -7.35 -9.02 -5.47
N GLY A 139 -7.85 -9.94 -6.30
CA GLY A 139 -9.27 -10.31 -6.30
C GLY A 139 -9.72 -10.92 -4.97
N ARG A 140 -8.90 -11.74 -4.32
CA ARG A 140 -9.20 -12.31 -2.98
C ARG A 140 -9.26 -11.22 -1.89
N MET A 141 -8.41 -10.20 -1.96
CA MET A 141 -8.47 -9.05 -1.04
C MET A 141 -9.75 -8.25 -1.24
N LEU A 142 -10.16 -8.00 -2.49
CA LEU A 142 -11.44 -7.34 -2.79
C LEU A 142 -12.63 -8.19 -2.32
N ASP A 143 -12.60 -9.51 -2.50
CA ASP A 143 -13.61 -10.42 -1.99
C ASP A 143 -13.72 -10.31 -0.46
N ALA A 144 -12.60 -10.46 0.25
CA ALA A 144 -12.57 -10.38 1.71
C ALA A 144 -12.98 -8.98 2.26
N LEU A 145 -12.78 -7.94 1.45
CA LEU A 145 -13.19 -6.59 1.81
C LEU A 145 -14.71 -6.44 1.77
N VAL A 146 -15.35 -6.85 0.66
CA VAL A 146 -16.79 -6.75 0.47
C VAL A 146 -17.54 -7.75 1.35
N ASP A 147 -17.03 -8.99 1.50
CA ASP A 147 -17.68 -10.02 2.32
C ASP A 147 -17.72 -9.64 3.82
N ALA A 148 -16.82 -8.78 4.27
CA ALA A 148 -16.83 -8.24 5.63
C ALA A 148 -17.69 -6.97 5.81
N ALA A 149 -18.31 -6.48 4.75
CA ALA A 149 -19.13 -5.26 4.74
C ALA A 149 -20.48 -5.52 4.07
N PRO A 150 -21.40 -6.24 4.73
CA PRO A 150 -22.64 -6.74 4.13
C PRO A 150 -23.64 -5.65 3.71
N ASP A 151 -23.47 -4.46 4.22
CA ASP A 151 -24.25 -3.26 3.89
C ASP A 151 -23.68 -2.47 2.70
N VAL A 152 -22.51 -2.85 2.18
CA VAL A 152 -21.95 -2.26 0.97
C VAL A 152 -22.60 -2.89 -0.27
N THR A 153 -23.13 -2.02 -1.12
CA THR A 153 -23.77 -2.40 -2.38
C THR A 153 -23.00 -1.96 -3.61
N THR A 154 -22.13 -0.95 -3.45
CA THR A 154 -21.36 -0.35 -4.54
C THR A 154 -19.90 -0.22 -4.13
N LEU A 155 -19.00 -0.69 -4.99
CA LEU A 155 -17.57 -0.43 -4.90
C LEU A 155 -17.19 0.63 -5.92
N LYS A 156 -16.45 1.64 -5.49
CA LYS A 156 -15.94 2.72 -6.32
C LYS A 156 -14.42 2.77 -6.27
N THR A 157 -13.80 3.18 -7.37
CA THR A 157 -12.34 3.42 -7.44
C THR A 157 -12.05 4.31 -8.62
N THR A 158 -10.99 5.11 -8.57
CA THR A 158 -10.46 5.76 -9.77
C THR A 158 -9.33 4.93 -10.36
N VAL A 159 -9.25 4.90 -11.68
CA VAL A 159 -8.17 4.20 -12.39
C VAL A 159 -7.87 4.93 -13.69
N ALA A 160 -6.68 5.47 -13.81
CA ALA A 160 -6.20 6.08 -15.03
C ALA A 160 -6.29 5.12 -16.23
N GLU A 161 -6.52 5.64 -17.43
CA GLU A 161 -6.74 4.80 -18.63
C GLU A 161 -5.53 3.92 -18.94
N GLU A 162 -4.34 4.41 -18.69
CA GLU A 162 -3.07 3.73 -18.90
C GLU A 162 -2.85 2.55 -17.95
N ASN A 163 -3.52 2.55 -16.79
CA ASN A 163 -3.40 1.47 -15.81
C ASN A 163 -4.27 0.27 -16.20
N VAL A 164 -3.88 -0.37 -17.30
CA VAL A 164 -4.58 -1.53 -17.88
C VAL A 164 -4.68 -2.70 -16.87
N ALA A 165 -3.68 -2.87 -16.01
CA ALA A 165 -3.65 -3.94 -15.03
C ALA A 165 -4.78 -3.79 -14.00
N SER A 166 -4.93 -2.61 -13.40
CA SER A 166 -6.00 -2.33 -12.44
C SER A 166 -7.38 -2.35 -13.10
N ARG A 167 -7.53 -1.75 -14.29
CA ARG A 167 -8.79 -1.83 -15.04
C ARG A 167 -9.22 -3.27 -15.30
N THR A 168 -8.30 -4.11 -15.75
CA THR A 168 -8.54 -5.54 -15.98
C THR A 168 -8.93 -6.27 -14.69
N LEU A 169 -8.28 -5.96 -13.59
CA LEU A 169 -8.60 -6.52 -12.27
C LEU A 169 -10.07 -6.25 -11.92
N PHE A 170 -10.49 -4.97 -11.94
CA PHE A 170 -11.84 -4.57 -11.53
C PHE A 170 -12.91 -5.11 -12.48
N VAL A 171 -12.70 -5.07 -13.79
CA VAL A 171 -13.63 -5.64 -14.79
C VAL A 171 -13.82 -7.15 -14.58
N ARG A 172 -12.74 -7.91 -14.41
CA ARG A 172 -12.84 -9.36 -14.17
C ARG A 172 -13.46 -9.68 -12.82
N TRP A 173 -13.14 -8.87 -11.80
CA TRP A 173 -13.70 -9.06 -10.47
C TRP A 173 -15.21 -8.79 -10.45
N ALA A 174 -15.69 -7.69 -11.06
CA ALA A 174 -17.09 -7.36 -11.21
C ALA A 174 -17.85 -8.48 -11.94
N ALA A 175 -17.35 -8.91 -13.11
CA ALA A 175 -17.95 -9.98 -13.89
C ALA A 175 -18.08 -11.30 -13.09
N ARG A 176 -17.04 -11.66 -12.31
CA ARG A 176 -17.08 -12.86 -11.47
C ARG A 176 -18.13 -12.78 -10.37
N ARG A 177 -18.43 -11.57 -9.87
CA ARG A 177 -19.47 -11.32 -8.86
C ARG A 177 -20.88 -11.13 -9.45
N GLY A 178 -21.00 -11.00 -10.77
CA GLY A 178 -22.27 -10.67 -11.43
C GLY A 178 -22.68 -9.21 -11.23
N ALA A 179 -21.72 -8.37 -10.82
CA ALA A 179 -21.87 -6.93 -10.64
C ALA A 179 -21.76 -6.20 -11.99
N THR A 180 -22.43 -5.07 -12.11
CA THR A 180 -22.27 -4.16 -13.24
C THR A 180 -21.10 -3.21 -13.02
N ILE A 181 -20.48 -2.71 -14.11
CA ILE A 181 -19.42 -1.73 -14.03
C ILE A 181 -19.66 -0.61 -15.03
N GLU A 182 -19.59 0.63 -14.56
CA GLU A 182 -19.69 1.83 -15.37
C GLU A 182 -18.45 2.70 -15.14
N THR A 183 -18.09 3.50 -16.15
CA THR A 183 -16.99 4.48 -16.06
C THR A 183 -17.55 5.88 -16.24
N THR A 184 -17.26 6.78 -15.32
CA THR A 184 -17.68 8.18 -15.37
C THR A 184 -16.49 9.11 -15.11
N PRO A 185 -16.43 10.32 -15.66
CA PRO A 185 -15.43 11.31 -15.29
C PRO A 185 -15.52 11.63 -13.79
N LEU A 186 -14.38 11.83 -13.13
CA LEU A 186 -14.34 12.30 -11.72
C LEU A 186 -13.24 13.34 -11.52
N PHE A 187 -11.97 12.94 -11.54
CA PHE A 187 -10.85 13.87 -11.38
C PHE A 187 -10.17 14.10 -12.72
N THR A 188 -9.98 15.36 -13.07
CA THR A 188 -9.33 15.77 -14.32
C THR A 188 -7.92 16.27 -14.04
N ALA A 189 -7.04 16.16 -15.03
CA ALA A 189 -5.62 16.49 -14.90
C ALA A 189 -5.36 17.90 -14.35
N ASP A 190 -6.22 18.87 -14.66
CA ASP A 190 -6.12 20.26 -14.21
C ASP A 190 -6.41 20.46 -12.70
N GLN A 191 -6.93 19.46 -12.01
CA GLN A 191 -7.14 19.47 -10.55
C GLN A 191 -5.87 19.11 -9.76
N PHE A 192 -4.84 18.59 -10.42
CA PHE A 192 -3.58 18.18 -9.80
C PHE A 192 -2.51 19.28 -9.98
N PRO A 193 -1.64 19.48 -8.97
CA PRO A 193 -0.60 20.52 -9.03
C PRO A 193 0.60 20.14 -9.92
N ASP A 194 0.68 18.89 -10.34
CA ASP A 194 1.76 18.30 -11.14
C ASP A 194 1.21 17.62 -12.39
N ALA A 195 2.09 17.02 -13.19
CA ALA A 195 1.69 16.27 -14.38
C ALA A 195 1.00 14.97 -13.98
N HIS A 196 -0.31 14.98 -13.97
CA HIS A 196 -1.15 13.83 -13.64
C HIS A 196 -2.11 13.52 -14.78
N ALA A 197 -2.47 12.26 -14.97
CA ALA A 197 -3.52 11.86 -15.91
C ALA A 197 -4.91 12.08 -15.30
N ASP A 198 -5.95 12.06 -16.14
CA ASP A 198 -7.32 12.00 -15.65
C ASP A 198 -7.54 10.71 -14.86
N GLU A 199 -8.30 10.80 -13.77
CA GLU A 199 -8.70 9.69 -12.92
C GLU A 199 -10.21 9.43 -13.04
N PRO A 200 -10.66 8.73 -14.09
CA PRO A 200 -12.07 8.36 -14.22
C PRO A 200 -12.49 7.40 -13.12
N LEU A 201 -13.73 7.57 -12.65
CA LEU A 201 -14.36 6.74 -11.64
C LEU A 201 -14.92 5.47 -12.29
N LEU A 202 -14.54 4.32 -11.77
CA LEU A 202 -15.22 3.07 -11.97
C LEU A 202 -16.27 2.90 -10.85
N VAL A 203 -17.54 2.72 -11.24
CA VAL A 203 -18.64 2.42 -10.34
C VAL A 203 -19.07 0.97 -10.57
N ILE A 204 -18.94 0.15 -9.55
CA ILE A 204 -19.23 -1.29 -9.59
C ILE A 204 -20.43 -1.56 -8.67
N ASP A 205 -21.60 -1.73 -9.26
CA ASP A 205 -22.85 -1.89 -8.54
C ASP A 205 -23.31 -3.36 -8.46
N GLY A 206 -24.05 -3.67 -7.40
CA GLY A 206 -24.53 -5.01 -7.14
C GLY A 206 -23.47 -5.90 -6.48
N VAL A 207 -22.54 -5.29 -5.76
CA VAL A 207 -21.60 -6.06 -4.93
C VAL A 207 -22.30 -6.52 -3.65
N HIS A 208 -22.24 -7.82 -3.39
CA HIS A 208 -22.83 -8.43 -2.19
C HIS A 208 -21.87 -9.47 -1.62
N PRO A 209 -21.90 -9.71 -0.29
CA PRO A 209 -21.18 -10.82 0.34
C PRO A 209 -21.54 -12.16 -0.29
N ARG A 210 -20.61 -13.11 -0.21
CA ARG A 210 -20.77 -14.49 -0.67
C ARG A 210 -20.80 -15.47 0.48
#